data_0b3576842cf2ad5f68c6914bcccf6101
#
_entry.id   0b3576842cf2ad5f68c6914bcccf6101
#
_cell.length_a   1.000
_cell.length_b   1.000
_cell.length_c   1.000
_cell.angle_alpha   90.00
_cell.angle_beta   90.00
_cell.angle_gamma   90.00
#
_symmetry.space_group_name_H-M   'P 1'
#
loop_
_entity.id
_entity.type
_entity.pdbx_description
1 polymer ?
#
loop_
_entity_poly.entity_id
_entity_poly.type
_entity_poly.pdbx_seq_one_letter_code
_entity_poly.pdbx_strand_id
1 'polypeptide(L)'
;PQAISFAIEGMHLHWFVKNPRFERAYGRYFWDLERAKATDILAAYDGDRFLGVLLASMKGKPALPYPWWRKAFVHAVEIFNNLRPGGHRDDYDAANQDMLLKYLGEHSIDGEIGFLVADPNSGVSGVGTALLEAFESRHSGKNIYLYTDDGCTYQFYDARGFSQVGERTIAVNEDRDLVCMLYVRRLGAPQT
;
A
#
# COMPACT_ATOMS: atom_id res chain seq x y z
N PRO A 1 10.19 -12.45 -4.28
CA PRO A 1 9.74 -12.63 -2.89
C PRO A 1 8.30 -13.10 -2.85
N GLN A 2 7.93 -13.97 -1.90
CA GLN A 2 6.57 -14.49 -1.71
C GLN A 2 5.54 -13.35 -1.52
N ALA A 3 5.92 -12.26 -0.87
CA ALA A 3 5.09 -11.07 -0.71
C ALA A 3 4.53 -10.51 -2.03
N ILE A 4 5.29 -10.62 -3.14
CA ILE A 4 4.84 -10.17 -4.46
C ILE A 4 3.71 -11.06 -4.97
N SER A 5 3.80 -12.39 -4.79
CA SER A 5 2.74 -13.31 -5.19
C SER A 5 1.45 -13.05 -4.40
N PHE A 6 1.57 -12.80 -3.09
CA PHE A 6 0.42 -12.46 -2.25
C PHE A 6 -0.23 -11.12 -2.67
N ALA A 7 0.59 -10.14 -3.04
CA ALA A 7 0.09 -8.86 -3.53
C ALA A 7 -0.65 -9.00 -4.87
N ILE A 8 -0.11 -9.80 -5.81
CA ILE A 8 -0.74 -10.05 -7.10
C ILE A 8 -2.14 -10.64 -6.91
N GLU A 9 -2.27 -11.63 -6.01
CA GLU A 9 -3.56 -12.26 -5.71
C GLU A 9 -4.50 -11.30 -4.95
N GLY A 10 -4.00 -10.62 -3.91
CA GLY A 10 -4.81 -9.79 -3.01
C GLY A 10 -5.22 -8.43 -3.58
N MET A 11 -4.45 -7.86 -4.50
CA MET A 11 -4.71 -6.57 -5.14
C MET A 11 -5.30 -6.70 -6.54
N HIS A 12 -5.64 -7.91 -6.97
CA HIS A 12 -6.20 -8.17 -8.30
C HIS A 12 -5.44 -7.49 -9.45
N LEU A 13 -4.11 -7.52 -9.44
CA LEU A 13 -3.27 -6.81 -10.43
C LEU A 13 -3.56 -7.19 -11.88
N HIS A 14 -4.19 -8.34 -12.12
CA HIS A 14 -4.65 -8.75 -13.45
C HIS A 14 -5.70 -7.81 -14.07
N TRP A 15 -6.33 -6.94 -13.29
CA TRP A 15 -7.23 -5.91 -13.82
C TRP A 15 -6.50 -4.80 -14.53
N PHE A 16 -5.28 -4.49 -14.07
CA PHE A 16 -4.43 -3.44 -14.62
C PHE A 16 -3.52 -3.96 -15.75
N VAL A 17 -3.19 -5.26 -15.70
CA VAL A 17 -2.21 -5.86 -16.61
C VAL A 17 -2.68 -7.21 -17.10
N LYS A 18 -3.12 -7.29 -18.36
CA LYS A 18 -3.65 -8.53 -18.98
C LYS A 18 -2.61 -9.64 -19.21
N ASN A 19 -1.31 -9.34 -19.14
CA ASN A 19 -0.23 -10.30 -19.41
C ASN A 19 0.47 -10.73 -18.12
N PRO A 20 0.50 -12.03 -17.76
CA PRO A 20 1.08 -12.53 -16.50
C PRO A 20 2.58 -12.20 -16.29
N ARG A 21 3.33 -11.98 -17.38
CA ARG A 21 4.74 -11.57 -17.28
C ARG A 21 4.88 -10.12 -16.84
N PHE A 22 4.01 -9.26 -17.34
CA PHE A 22 3.97 -7.85 -16.93
C PHE A 22 3.37 -7.69 -15.54
N GLU A 23 2.41 -8.52 -15.15
CA GLU A 23 1.83 -8.55 -13.81
C GLU A 23 2.89 -8.78 -12.73
N ARG A 24 3.78 -9.78 -12.92
CA ARG A 24 4.91 -10.03 -12.01
C ARG A 24 5.93 -8.89 -12.02
N ALA A 25 6.21 -8.32 -13.17
CA ALA A 25 7.13 -7.18 -13.29
C ALA A 25 6.56 -5.95 -12.57
N TYR A 26 5.26 -5.68 -12.73
CA TYR A 26 4.55 -4.61 -12.06
C TYR A 26 4.50 -4.81 -10.54
N GLY A 27 4.13 -6.01 -10.07
CA GLY A 27 4.13 -6.33 -8.64
C GLY A 27 5.54 -6.21 -8.01
N ARG A 28 6.59 -6.56 -8.77
CA ARG A 28 7.97 -6.34 -8.32
C ARG A 28 8.35 -4.87 -8.27
N TYR A 29 7.98 -4.10 -9.28
CA TYR A 29 8.20 -2.67 -9.29
C TYR A 29 7.50 -1.99 -8.10
N PHE A 30 6.23 -2.32 -7.85
CA PHE A 30 5.45 -1.80 -6.73
C PHE A 30 6.09 -2.17 -5.38
N TRP A 31 6.54 -3.41 -5.21
CA TRP A 31 7.31 -3.82 -4.04
C TRP A 31 8.60 -3.01 -3.87
N ASP A 32 9.38 -2.84 -4.95
CA ASP A 32 10.65 -2.12 -4.90
C ASP A 32 10.41 -0.63 -4.59
N LEU A 33 9.33 -0.03 -5.09
CA LEU A 33 8.89 1.33 -4.80
C LEU A 33 8.59 1.52 -3.32
N GLU A 34 7.69 0.70 -2.76
CA GLU A 34 7.31 0.78 -1.36
C GLU A 34 8.48 0.45 -0.43
N ARG A 35 9.29 -0.55 -0.78
CA ARG A 35 10.45 -0.94 0.00
C ARG A 35 11.55 0.12 0.01
N ALA A 36 11.71 0.88 -1.06
CA ALA A 36 12.72 1.93 -1.16
C ALA A 36 12.47 3.10 -0.22
N LYS A 37 11.20 3.41 0.08
CA LYS A 37 10.78 4.50 1.00
C LYS A 37 10.50 4.01 2.42
N ALA A 38 10.39 2.69 2.64
CA ALA A 38 9.99 2.12 3.93
C ALA A 38 10.98 2.46 5.05
N THR A 39 10.44 2.97 6.15
CA THR A 39 11.15 3.19 7.42
C THR A 39 10.92 2.05 8.40
N ASP A 40 9.83 1.32 8.23
CA ASP A 40 9.42 0.19 9.07
C ASP A 40 9.01 -0.99 8.18
N ILE A 41 9.47 -2.18 8.58
CA ILE A 41 9.09 -3.45 7.98
C ILE A 41 8.72 -4.40 9.11
N LEU A 42 7.53 -4.96 9.03
CA LEU A 42 7.09 -6.04 9.90
C LEU A 42 6.75 -7.24 9.04
N ALA A 43 7.22 -8.42 9.45
CA ALA A 43 6.93 -9.67 8.75
C ALA A 43 6.36 -10.68 9.75
N ALA A 44 5.33 -11.38 9.34
CA ALA A 44 4.70 -12.45 10.11
C ALA A 44 5.17 -13.81 9.60
N TYR A 45 5.48 -14.69 10.54
CA TYR A 45 5.90 -16.07 10.26
C TYR A 45 5.16 -17.04 11.18
N ASP A 46 4.97 -18.27 10.69
CA ASP A 46 4.60 -19.44 11.47
C ASP A 46 5.73 -20.47 11.29
N GLY A 47 6.58 -20.61 12.31
CA GLY A 47 7.87 -21.27 12.15
C GLY A 47 8.71 -20.61 11.07
N ASP A 48 9.10 -21.37 10.04
CA ASP A 48 9.84 -20.88 8.87
C ASP A 48 8.93 -20.40 7.72
N ARG A 49 7.61 -20.56 7.86
CA ARG A 49 6.65 -20.17 6.83
C ARG A 49 6.36 -18.69 6.90
N PHE A 50 6.65 -17.96 5.83
CA PHE A 50 6.27 -16.56 5.68
C PHE A 50 4.77 -16.41 5.45
N LEU A 51 4.10 -15.61 6.28
CA LEU A 51 2.65 -15.41 6.26
C LEU A 51 2.21 -14.04 5.76
N GLY A 52 3.05 -13.01 5.88
CA GLY A 52 2.67 -11.67 5.47
C GLY A 52 3.67 -10.60 5.85
N VAL A 53 3.45 -9.39 5.34
CA VAL A 53 4.34 -8.25 5.58
C VAL A 53 3.56 -6.93 5.57
N LEU A 54 4.02 -6.00 6.41
CA LEU A 54 3.62 -4.59 6.40
C LEU A 54 4.86 -3.73 6.13
N LEU A 55 4.76 -2.81 5.16
CA LEU A 55 5.74 -1.75 4.90
C LEU A 55 5.10 -0.41 5.23
N ALA A 56 5.81 0.41 6.00
CA ALA A 56 5.37 1.76 6.33
C ALA A 56 6.50 2.78 6.18
N SER A 57 6.12 4.02 5.91
CA SER A 57 7.00 5.17 5.79
C SER A 57 6.58 6.25 6.78
N MET A 58 7.44 6.53 7.78
CA MET A 58 7.18 7.51 8.84
C MET A 58 7.93 8.80 8.56
N LYS A 59 7.26 9.94 8.65
CA LYS A 59 7.89 11.25 8.48
C LYS A 59 9.02 11.46 9.50
N GLY A 60 10.12 12.00 9.02
CA GLY A 60 11.29 12.29 9.87
C GLY A 60 12.16 11.08 10.20
N LYS A 61 11.81 9.87 9.74
CA LYS A 61 12.65 8.69 9.86
C LYS A 61 13.40 8.41 8.54
N PRO A 62 14.68 8.00 8.59
CA PRO A 62 15.39 7.58 7.39
C PRO A 62 14.84 6.25 6.88
N ALA A 63 14.75 6.12 5.56
CA ALA A 63 14.40 4.84 4.93
C ALA A 63 15.42 3.76 5.30
N LEU A 64 14.94 2.55 5.51
CA LEU A 64 15.79 1.40 5.80
C LEU A 64 16.76 1.10 4.64
N PRO A 65 17.94 0.50 4.93
CA PRO A 65 18.90 0.13 3.91
C PRO A 65 18.24 -0.71 2.79
N TYR A 66 18.43 -0.27 1.55
CA TYR A 66 17.95 -0.97 0.36
C TYR A 66 18.98 -0.82 -0.76
N PRO A 67 19.24 -1.84 -1.59
CA PRO A 67 20.26 -1.79 -2.62
C PRO A 67 20.10 -0.59 -3.55
N TRP A 68 21.15 0.20 -3.70
CA TRP A 68 21.12 1.45 -4.48
C TRP A 68 20.69 1.25 -5.94
N TRP A 69 21.09 0.13 -6.56
CA TRP A 69 20.71 -0.19 -7.94
C TRP A 69 19.20 -0.46 -8.11
N ARG A 70 18.54 -0.95 -7.05
CA ARG A 70 17.07 -1.10 -7.04
C ARG A 70 16.38 0.25 -6.91
N LYS A 71 16.91 1.15 -6.08
CA LYS A 71 16.42 2.53 -6.01
C LYS A 71 16.60 3.24 -7.34
N ALA A 72 17.75 3.07 -8.00
CA ALA A 72 18.02 3.62 -9.32
C ALA A 72 17.05 3.05 -10.38
N PHE A 73 16.73 1.77 -10.32
CA PHE A 73 15.74 1.15 -11.20
C PHE A 73 14.33 1.74 -11.00
N VAL A 74 13.87 1.88 -9.75
CA VAL A 74 12.59 2.53 -9.44
C VAL A 74 12.57 3.94 -10.03
N HIS A 75 13.60 4.72 -9.77
CA HIS A 75 13.71 6.11 -10.28
C HIS A 75 13.72 6.20 -11.81
N ALA A 76 14.40 5.27 -12.46
CA ALA A 76 14.41 5.20 -13.93
C ALA A 76 13.01 4.88 -14.50
N VAL A 77 12.27 3.97 -13.84
CA VAL A 77 10.88 3.64 -14.23
C VAL A 77 9.95 4.83 -14.01
N GLU A 78 10.09 5.56 -12.90
CA GLU A 78 9.31 6.78 -12.63
C GLU A 78 9.57 7.86 -13.68
N ILE A 79 10.83 8.13 -14.01
CA ILE A 79 11.19 9.08 -15.09
C ILE A 79 10.57 8.64 -16.41
N PHE A 80 10.68 7.35 -16.76
CA PHE A 80 10.12 6.83 -18.00
C PHE A 80 8.59 6.95 -18.05
N ASN A 81 7.90 6.70 -16.95
CA ASN A 81 6.45 6.85 -16.85
C ASN A 81 6.05 8.34 -16.97
N ASN A 82 6.77 9.25 -16.33
CA ASN A 82 6.53 10.70 -16.42
C ASN A 82 6.75 11.28 -17.82
N LEU A 83 7.58 10.63 -18.64
CA LEU A 83 7.81 11.00 -20.04
C LEU A 83 6.73 10.47 -21.01
N ARG A 84 5.82 9.60 -20.54
CA ARG A 84 4.69 9.03 -21.31
C ARG A 84 3.37 9.41 -20.66
N PRO A 85 2.87 10.64 -20.84
CA PRO A 85 1.58 11.05 -20.29
C PRO A 85 0.45 10.23 -20.93
N GLY A 86 -0.52 9.80 -20.10
CA GLY A 86 -1.76 9.14 -20.55
C GLY A 86 -1.87 7.65 -20.21
N GLY A 87 -1.22 7.16 -19.16
CA GLY A 87 -1.45 5.81 -18.62
C GLY A 87 -2.44 5.84 -17.44
N HIS A 88 -3.25 4.79 -17.29
CA HIS A 88 -4.21 4.62 -16.15
C HIS A 88 -3.57 4.73 -14.76
N ARG A 89 -2.25 4.57 -14.67
CA ARG A 89 -1.49 4.77 -13.44
C ARG A 89 -1.39 6.24 -13.05
N ASP A 90 -1.27 7.13 -14.04
CA ASP A 90 -1.20 8.57 -13.79
C ASP A 90 -2.53 9.03 -13.15
N ASP A 91 -3.67 8.46 -13.58
CA ASP A 91 -4.99 8.74 -13.02
C ASP A 91 -5.12 8.22 -11.59
N TYR A 92 -4.59 7.01 -11.28
CA TYR A 92 -4.59 6.43 -9.95
C TYR A 92 -3.72 7.24 -8.98
N ASP A 93 -2.49 7.54 -9.37
CA ASP A 93 -1.55 8.32 -8.56
C ASP A 93 -2.07 9.76 -8.36
N ALA A 94 -2.65 10.37 -9.40
CA ALA A 94 -3.25 11.70 -9.34
C ALA A 94 -4.48 11.74 -8.42
N ALA A 95 -5.37 10.75 -8.50
CA ALA A 95 -6.53 10.64 -7.63
C ALA A 95 -6.13 10.51 -6.15
N ASN A 96 -5.15 9.64 -5.87
CA ASN A 96 -4.62 9.43 -4.53
C ASN A 96 -3.94 10.69 -3.98
N GLN A 97 -3.13 11.36 -4.79
CA GLN A 97 -2.46 12.59 -4.40
C GLN A 97 -3.45 13.74 -4.14
N ASP A 98 -4.48 13.89 -4.98
CA ASP A 98 -5.53 14.91 -4.79
C ASP A 98 -6.27 14.71 -3.46
N MET A 99 -6.68 13.48 -3.15
CA MET A 99 -7.33 13.14 -1.89
C MET A 99 -6.45 13.48 -0.68
N LEU A 100 -5.16 13.11 -0.74
CA LEU A 100 -4.23 13.37 0.34
C LEU A 100 -3.96 14.87 0.52
N LEU A 101 -3.72 15.61 -0.57
CA LEU A 101 -3.47 17.06 -0.50
C LEU A 101 -4.68 17.80 0.10
N LYS A 102 -5.89 17.42 -0.28
CA LYS A 102 -7.11 17.97 0.29
C LYS A 102 -7.21 17.70 1.80
N TYR A 103 -6.92 16.48 2.23
CA TYR A 103 -6.93 16.14 3.65
C TYR A 103 -5.85 16.89 4.45
N LEU A 104 -4.66 17.03 3.89
CA LEU A 104 -3.53 17.75 4.52
C LEU A 104 -3.76 19.27 4.65
N GLY A 105 -4.71 19.84 3.93
CA GLY A 105 -5.10 21.24 4.08
C GLY A 105 -5.60 21.58 5.48
N GLU A 106 -6.18 20.61 6.19
CA GLU A 106 -6.78 20.79 7.52
C GLU A 106 -6.17 19.88 8.60
N HIS A 107 -5.38 18.87 8.19
CA HIS A 107 -4.91 17.82 9.09
C HIS A 107 -3.42 17.53 8.90
N SER A 108 -2.78 17.01 9.95
CA SER A 108 -1.40 16.55 9.91
C SER A 108 -1.35 15.01 9.89
N ILE A 109 -0.38 14.48 9.15
CA ILE A 109 -0.11 13.04 9.02
C ILE A 109 1.34 12.79 9.43
N ASP A 110 1.58 11.69 10.14
CA ASP A 110 2.90 11.26 10.61
C ASP A 110 3.52 10.16 9.73
N GLY A 111 2.72 9.41 8.98
CA GLY A 111 3.22 8.32 8.13
C GLY A 111 2.17 7.67 7.25
N GLU A 112 2.64 6.74 6.43
CA GLU A 112 1.87 5.96 5.46
C GLU A 112 2.09 4.47 5.70
N ILE A 113 1.02 3.67 5.64
CA ILE A 113 1.12 2.23 5.37
C ILE A 113 1.03 2.06 3.86
N GLY A 114 2.18 1.88 3.21
CA GLY A 114 2.24 1.73 1.75
C GLY A 114 1.97 0.32 1.26
N PHE A 115 2.13 -0.69 2.14
CA PHE A 115 1.95 -2.08 1.75
C PHE A 115 1.55 -2.94 2.96
N LEU A 116 0.45 -3.66 2.85
CA LEU A 116 0.01 -4.65 3.82
C LEU A 116 -0.56 -5.85 3.08
N VAL A 117 0.06 -7.00 3.22
CA VAL A 117 -0.38 -8.22 2.55
C VAL A 117 -0.18 -9.44 3.45
N ALA A 118 -1.12 -10.37 3.37
CA ALA A 118 -1.04 -11.68 4.01
C ALA A 118 -1.25 -12.78 2.96
N ASP A 119 -0.71 -13.98 3.23
CA ASP A 119 -0.89 -15.17 2.40
C ASP A 119 -2.36 -15.62 2.45
N PRO A 120 -3.14 -15.46 1.35
CA PRO A 120 -4.55 -15.84 1.32
C PRO A 120 -4.75 -17.35 1.44
N ASN A 121 -3.71 -18.14 1.14
CA ASN A 121 -3.73 -19.61 1.12
C ASN A 121 -3.07 -20.25 2.36
N SER A 122 -2.70 -19.42 3.36
CA SER A 122 -2.02 -19.91 4.56
C SER A 122 -2.89 -20.82 5.44
N GLY A 123 -4.21 -20.63 5.42
CA GLY A 123 -5.14 -21.21 6.40
C GLY A 123 -5.05 -20.55 7.78
N VAL A 124 -4.14 -19.55 7.95
CA VAL A 124 -3.97 -18.79 9.21
C VAL A 124 -4.73 -17.48 9.11
N SER A 125 -5.72 -17.30 9.97
CA SER A 125 -6.49 -16.05 10.06
C SER A 125 -5.80 -15.01 10.96
N GLY A 126 -6.12 -13.73 10.77
CA GLY A 126 -5.66 -12.66 11.66
C GLY A 126 -4.24 -12.14 11.40
N VAL A 127 -3.53 -12.63 10.39
CA VAL A 127 -2.14 -12.20 10.06
C VAL A 127 -2.05 -10.70 9.83
N GLY A 128 -2.94 -10.12 9.01
CA GLY A 128 -2.98 -8.68 8.77
C GLY A 128 -3.27 -7.88 10.03
N THR A 129 -4.14 -8.40 10.92
CA THR A 129 -4.43 -7.79 12.23
C THR A 129 -3.19 -7.76 13.11
N ALA A 130 -2.50 -8.88 13.25
CA ALA A 130 -1.29 -8.98 14.06
C ALA A 130 -0.18 -8.04 13.56
N LEU A 131 -0.01 -7.92 12.23
CA LEU A 131 0.93 -6.97 11.64
C LEU A 131 0.56 -5.51 11.96
N LEU A 132 -0.72 -5.17 11.85
CA LEU A 132 -1.21 -3.82 12.16
C LEU A 132 -1.07 -3.48 13.64
N GLU A 133 -1.44 -4.40 14.55
CA GLU A 133 -1.28 -4.24 16.00
C GLU A 133 0.20 -4.08 16.41
N ALA A 134 1.10 -4.86 15.80
CA ALA A 134 2.53 -4.73 16.03
C ALA A 134 3.08 -3.38 15.51
N PHE A 135 2.55 -2.85 14.41
CA PHE A 135 2.86 -1.52 13.91
C PHE A 135 2.32 -0.43 14.85
N GLU A 136 1.07 -0.57 15.28
CA GLU A 136 0.40 0.36 16.20
C GLU A 136 1.13 0.47 17.53
N SER A 137 1.60 -0.66 18.11
CA SER A 137 2.37 -0.66 19.36
C SER A 137 3.67 0.14 19.27
N ARG A 138 4.29 0.22 18.09
CA ARG A 138 5.52 0.99 17.83
C ARG A 138 5.28 2.47 17.58
N HIS A 139 4.08 2.83 17.13
CA HIS A 139 3.74 4.17 16.63
C HIS A 139 2.50 4.75 17.30
N SER A 140 2.23 4.37 18.54
CA SER A 140 1.10 4.89 19.32
C SER A 140 1.03 6.42 19.30
N GLY A 141 -0.17 6.97 19.14
CA GLY A 141 -0.44 8.40 19.06
C GLY A 141 -0.16 9.05 17.70
N LYS A 142 0.32 8.30 16.70
CA LYS A 142 0.62 8.80 15.36
C LYS A 142 -0.59 8.77 14.44
N ASN A 143 -0.71 9.77 13.57
CA ASN A 143 -1.72 9.84 12.53
C ASN A 143 -1.18 9.18 11.26
N ILE A 144 -1.83 8.10 10.81
CA ILE A 144 -1.40 7.29 9.68
C ILE A 144 -2.47 7.30 8.60
N TYR A 145 -2.03 7.31 7.35
CA TYR A 145 -2.92 7.09 6.22
C TYR A 145 -2.50 5.86 5.41
N LEU A 146 -3.41 5.42 4.57
CA LEU A 146 -3.17 4.44 3.51
C LEU A 146 -4.10 4.71 2.34
N TYR A 147 -3.69 4.26 1.17
CA TYR A 147 -4.55 4.16 0.00
C TYR A 147 -5.04 2.73 -0.17
N THR A 148 -6.27 2.60 -0.62
CA THR A 148 -6.88 1.33 -1.02
C THR A 148 -7.92 1.60 -2.11
N ASP A 149 -8.54 0.54 -2.61
CA ASP A 149 -9.58 0.63 -3.64
C ASP A 149 -10.63 -0.48 -3.44
N ASP A 150 -11.72 -0.42 -4.20
CA ASP A 150 -12.81 -1.40 -4.15
C ASP A 150 -12.43 -2.77 -4.73
N GLY A 151 -11.26 -2.89 -5.36
CA GLY A 151 -10.65 -4.16 -5.74
C GLY A 151 -9.95 -4.88 -4.60
N CYS A 152 -9.62 -4.16 -3.53
CA CYS A 152 -8.97 -4.69 -2.33
C CYS A 152 -9.99 -5.01 -1.23
N THR A 153 -9.55 -5.70 -0.17
CA THR A 153 -10.37 -5.97 1.02
C THR A 153 -10.39 -4.73 1.95
N TYR A 154 -10.92 -3.59 1.47
CA TYR A 154 -10.92 -2.32 2.21
C TYR A 154 -11.71 -2.38 3.52
N GLN A 155 -12.75 -3.24 3.61
CA GLN A 155 -13.52 -3.50 4.84
C GLN A 155 -12.64 -3.97 6.01
N PHE A 156 -11.44 -4.48 5.70
CA PHE A 156 -10.44 -4.80 6.71
C PHE A 156 -10.05 -3.55 7.52
N TYR A 157 -9.94 -2.41 6.88
CA TYR A 157 -9.57 -1.14 7.52
C TYR A 157 -10.73 -0.53 8.29
N ASP A 158 -11.97 -0.60 7.76
CA ASP A 158 -13.19 -0.18 8.48
C ASP A 158 -13.31 -0.92 9.82
N ALA A 159 -13.17 -2.25 9.80
CA ALA A 159 -13.26 -3.09 10.99
C ALA A 159 -12.14 -2.83 12.02
N ARG A 160 -11.12 -2.03 11.67
CA ARG A 160 -9.99 -1.68 12.54
C ARG A 160 -9.91 -0.20 12.86
N GLY A 161 -11.02 0.49 12.69
CA GLY A 161 -11.19 1.87 13.12
C GLY A 161 -10.44 2.89 12.26
N PHE A 162 -10.08 2.54 11.03
CA PHE A 162 -9.71 3.55 10.05
C PHE A 162 -10.97 4.25 9.53
N SER A 163 -10.85 5.52 9.23
CA SER A 163 -11.93 6.35 8.67
C SER A 163 -11.62 6.65 7.20
N GLN A 164 -12.56 6.39 6.31
CA GLN A 164 -12.49 6.83 4.92
C GLN A 164 -12.68 8.36 4.89
N VAL A 165 -11.70 9.08 4.38
CA VAL A 165 -11.69 10.55 4.33
C VAL A 165 -11.62 11.11 2.91
N GLY A 166 -11.44 10.24 1.94
CA GLY A 166 -11.43 10.60 0.53
C GLY A 166 -11.87 9.45 -0.35
N GLU A 167 -12.49 9.81 -1.49
CA GLU A 167 -12.92 8.87 -2.51
C GLU A 167 -12.79 9.51 -3.89
N ARG A 168 -12.34 8.74 -4.88
CA ARG A 168 -12.27 9.12 -6.28
C ARG A 168 -12.50 7.90 -7.17
N THR A 169 -13.35 8.05 -8.17
CA THR A 169 -13.54 7.04 -9.19
C THR A 169 -12.66 7.36 -10.40
N ILE A 170 -11.94 6.36 -10.89
CA ILE A 170 -11.12 6.43 -12.10
C ILE A 170 -11.51 5.32 -13.06
N ALA A 171 -11.40 5.55 -14.37
CA ALA A 171 -11.56 4.53 -15.38
C ALA A 171 -10.28 3.71 -15.51
N VAL A 172 -10.35 2.38 -15.28
CA VAL A 172 -9.20 1.48 -15.44
C VAL A 172 -9.12 0.94 -16.87
N ASN A 173 -10.27 0.69 -17.48
CA ASN A 173 -10.42 0.30 -18.89
C ASN A 173 -11.84 0.62 -19.35
N GLU A 174 -12.18 0.29 -20.63
CA GLU A 174 -13.50 0.58 -21.21
C GLU A 174 -14.68 -0.04 -20.45
N ASP A 175 -14.43 -1.13 -19.69
CA ASP A 175 -15.47 -1.93 -19.03
C ASP A 175 -15.46 -1.77 -17.50
N ARG A 176 -14.49 -1.03 -16.92
CA ARG A 176 -14.30 -1.01 -15.47
C ARG A 176 -13.81 0.32 -14.92
N ASP A 177 -14.56 0.80 -13.97
CA ASP A 177 -14.14 1.85 -13.04
C ASP A 177 -13.53 1.25 -11.77
N LEU A 178 -12.68 2.01 -11.10
CA LEU A 178 -12.09 1.69 -9.81
C LEU A 178 -12.35 2.84 -8.84
N VAL A 179 -12.85 2.50 -7.67
CA VAL A 179 -13.07 3.48 -6.59
C VAL A 179 -11.84 3.50 -5.69
N CYS A 180 -11.02 4.53 -5.86
CA CYS A 180 -9.85 4.79 -5.01
C CYS A 180 -10.28 5.46 -3.71
N MET A 181 -9.72 5.05 -2.59
CA MET A 181 -10.08 5.53 -1.25
C MET A 181 -8.86 5.91 -0.44
N LEU A 182 -8.97 7.00 0.31
CA LEU A 182 -7.99 7.42 1.32
C LEU A 182 -8.55 7.10 2.71
N TYR A 183 -7.83 6.29 3.46
CA TYR A 183 -8.13 5.95 4.84
C TYR A 183 -7.13 6.57 5.80
N VAL A 184 -7.60 7.01 6.95
CA VAL A 184 -6.76 7.58 8.02
C VAL A 184 -7.13 6.99 9.37
N ARG A 185 -6.15 6.90 10.27
CA ARG A 185 -6.35 6.51 11.66
C ARG A 185 -5.29 7.12 12.57
N ARG A 186 -5.69 7.52 13.79
CA ARG A 186 -4.76 7.78 14.87
C ARG A 186 -4.49 6.49 15.62
N LEU A 187 -3.24 6.03 15.59
CA LEU A 187 -2.83 4.78 16.23
C LEU A 187 -2.87 4.90 17.77
N GLY A 188 -3.25 3.82 18.46
CA GLY A 188 -3.31 3.78 19.91
C GLY A 188 -4.43 4.64 20.51
N ALA A 189 -5.39 5.13 19.72
CA ALA A 189 -6.62 5.70 20.27
C ALA A 189 -7.49 4.55 20.86
N PRO A 190 -8.07 4.71 22.06
CA PRO A 190 -8.97 3.69 22.59
C PRO A 190 -10.13 3.50 21.61
N GLN A 191 -10.42 2.25 21.27
CA GLN A 191 -11.64 1.90 20.56
C GLN A 191 -12.82 2.24 21.48
N THR A 192 -13.57 3.27 21.15
CA THR A 192 -14.82 3.63 21.85
C THR A 192 -15.94 2.71 21.40
#